data_68ec6522b21f3d61596ec306e893dec0
#
_entry.id   68ec6522b21f3d61596ec306e893dec0
#
_cell.length_a   1.000
_cell.length_b   1.000
_cell.length_c   1.000
_cell.angle_alpha   90.00
_cell.angle_beta   90.00
_cell.angle_gamma   90.00
#
_symmetry.space_group_name_H-M   'P 1'
#
loop_
_entity.id
_entity.type
_entity.pdbx_description
1 polymer ?
#
loop_
_entity_poly.entity_id
_entity_poly.type
_entity_poly.pdbx_seq_one_letter_code
_entity_poly.pdbx_strand_id
1 'polypeptide(L)'
;MEVISQENRWEIKKIGLLNYWWYDEEEFEFSDGRLILRGTNGSGKSVTMQSFIPLLLDGNKSPERLDPFNTRARKIEDYILGYGDDIKDENTSYLYMEFCKKQTKQYLTIGMGLRAKKNNGVTFWGFLINDGRRIGKDFYLYKDIGNKIPLTKAELKNRIGEGGQVVDTTNEYAMMVNNNIFGFESLAEYQEFIKLLIEIRTPKLSKDGFKPSIITEIMSNSVPSDS
;
A
#
# COMPACT_ATOMS: atom_id res chain seq x y z
N MET A 1 5.81 26.66 -20.81
CA MET A 1 4.94 25.59 -20.28
C MET A 1 5.55 24.26 -20.69
N GLU A 2 6.43 23.68 -19.85
CA GLU A 2 6.92 22.33 -20.09
C GLU A 2 5.79 21.36 -19.73
N VAL A 3 5.20 20.77 -20.75
CA VAL A 3 4.37 19.59 -20.59
C VAL A 3 5.28 18.55 -19.92
N ILE A 4 5.15 18.35 -18.61
CA ILE A 4 5.77 17.21 -17.93
C ILE A 4 5.27 15.99 -18.68
N SER A 5 6.13 15.47 -19.56
CA SER A 5 5.75 14.38 -20.44
C SER A 5 5.23 13.24 -19.56
N GLN A 6 4.11 12.65 -19.93
CA GLN A 6 3.53 11.49 -19.22
C GLN A 6 4.55 10.37 -18.99
N GLU A 7 5.65 10.39 -19.71
CA GLU A 7 6.73 9.41 -19.72
C GLU A 7 7.65 9.44 -18.48
N ASN A 8 7.68 10.52 -17.68
CA ASN A 8 8.53 10.63 -16.48
C ASN A 8 7.77 10.41 -15.16
N ARG A 9 6.55 9.92 -15.21
CA ARG A 9 5.75 9.59 -14.01
C ARG A 9 6.08 8.21 -13.48
N TRP A 10 5.88 8.03 -12.17
CA TRP A 10 5.91 6.73 -11.55
C TRP A 10 4.72 5.88 -12.03
N GLU A 11 5.01 4.68 -12.50
CA GLU A 11 4.01 3.67 -12.83
C GLU A 11 4.17 2.47 -11.92
N ILE A 12 3.07 1.94 -11.44
CA ILE A 12 3.06 0.70 -10.66
C ILE A 12 3.48 -0.45 -11.58
N LYS A 13 4.47 -1.23 -11.14
CA LYS A 13 4.95 -2.41 -11.85
C LYS A 13 4.49 -3.70 -11.23
N LYS A 14 4.55 -3.79 -9.92
CA LYS A 14 4.03 -4.95 -9.19
C LYS A 14 3.64 -4.58 -7.77
N ILE A 15 2.82 -5.43 -7.24
CA ILE A 15 2.47 -5.47 -5.83
C ILE A 15 2.78 -6.85 -5.31
N GLY A 16 3.21 -6.93 -4.05
CA GLY A 16 3.55 -8.21 -3.46
C GLY A 16 3.09 -8.33 -2.02
N LEU A 17 2.85 -9.56 -1.65
CA LEU A 17 2.42 -10.00 -0.33
C LEU A 17 3.38 -11.07 0.17
N LEU A 18 3.81 -10.98 1.39
CA LEU A 18 4.59 -12.01 2.06
C LEU A 18 3.90 -12.37 3.37
N ASN A 19 3.63 -13.65 3.55
CA ASN A 19 3.06 -14.23 4.77
C ASN A 19 1.80 -13.48 5.25
N TYR A 20 0.91 -13.18 4.32
CA TYR A 20 -0.30 -12.39 4.54
C TYR A 20 -1.52 -13.16 4.04
N TRP A 21 -2.49 -13.38 4.91
CA TRP A 21 -3.69 -14.17 4.67
C TRP A 21 -3.32 -15.62 4.27
N TRP A 22 -3.77 -16.09 3.10
CA TRP A 22 -3.44 -17.41 2.54
C TRP A 22 -2.18 -17.42 1.68
N TYR A 23 -1.50 -16.27 1.55
CA TYR A 23 -0.32 -16.14 0.71
C TYR A 23 0.96 -16.29 1.51
N ASP A 24 1.77 -17.27 1.19
CA ASP A 24 3.14 -17.35 1.71
C ASP A 24 4.00 -16.28 1.06
N GLU A 25 4.00 -16.22 -0.25
CA GLU A 25 4.58 -15.15 -1.07
C GLU A 25 3.81 -15.09 -2.39
N GLU A 26 3.33 -13.91 -2.76
CA GLU A 26 2.61 -13.70 -4.01
C GLU A 26 2.96 -12.34 -4.59
N GLU A 27 3.14 -12.29 -5.90
CA GLU A 27 3.39 -11.07 -6.65
C GLU A 27 2.37 -10.93 -7.79
N PHE A 28 1.84 -9.73 -7.97
CA PHE A 28 0.93 -9.39 -9.05
C PHE A 28 1.57 -8.32 -9.92
N GLU A 29 1.88 -8.65 -11.16
CA GLU A 29 2.46 -7.72 -12.12
C GLU A 29 1.40 -6.88 -12.81
N PHE A 30 1.73 -5.61 -13.03
CA PHE A 30 0.92 -4.66 -13.77
C PHE A 30 1.41 -4.56 -15.20
N SER A 31 0.50 -4.65 -16.17
CA SER A 31 0.76 -4.35 -17.57
C SER A 31 0.19 -2.97 -17.89
N ASP A 32 1.05 -2.04 -18.31
CA ASP A 32 0.70 -0.65 -18.59
C ASP A 32 -0.12 0.03 -17.48
N GLY A 33 0.31 -0.16 -16.23
CA GLY A 33 -0.36 0.39 -15.05
C GLY A 33 -1.72 -0.24 -14.72
N ARG A 34 -2.06 -1.38 -15.34
CA ARG A 34 -3.35 -2.07 -15.16
C ARG A 34 -3.15 -3.45 -14.56
N LEU A 35 -4.00 -3.78 -13.60
CA LEU A 35 -4.11 -5.13 -13.01
C LEU A 35 -5.55 -5.60 -13.09
N ILE A 36 -5.77 -6.80 -13.61
CA ILE A 36 -7.07 -7.45 -13.64
C ILE A 36 -6.99 -8.75 -12.85
N LEU A 37 -7.63 -8.78 -11.69
CA LEU A 37 -7.74 -10.00 -10.88
C LEU A 37 -8.99 -10.78 -11.29
N ARG A 38 -8.80 -12.02 -11.75
CA ARG A 38 -9.88 -12.95 -12.08
C ARG A 38 -9.89 -14.12 -11.10
N GLY A 39 -11.05 -14.65 -10.82
CA GLY A 39 -11.23 -15.82 -9.93
C GLY A 39 -12.65 -15.93 -9.44
N THR A 40 -12.99 -17.08 -8.87
CA THR A 40 -14.30 -17.37 -8.27
C THR A 40 -14.56 -16.50 -7.02
N ASN A 41 -15.79 -16.48 -6.57
CA ASN A 41 -16.12 -15.83 -5.29
C ASN A 41 -15.39 -16.54 -4.16
N GLY A 42 -14.80 -15.75 -3.24
CA GLY A 42 -13.99 -16.29 -2.13
C GLY A 42 -12.50 -16.51 -2.46
N SER A 43 -12.04 -16.31 -3.70
CA SER A 43 -10.63 -16.51 -4.09
C SER A 43 -9.66 -15.41 -3.62
N GLY A 44 -10.08 -14.52 -2.72
CA GLY A 44 -9.20 -13.52 -2.11
C GLY A 44 -9.02 -12.21 -2.88
N LYS A 45 -9.62 -12.06 -4.06
CA LYS A 45 -9.49 -10.83 -4.87
C LYS A 45 -9.76 -9.55 -4.08
N SER A 46 -10.85 -9.50 -3.33
CA SER A 46 -11.23 -8.34 -2.53
C SER A 46 -10.25 -8.09 -1.39
N VAL A 47 -9.78 -9.14 -0.71
CA VAL A 47 -8.78 -9.02 0.37
C VAL A 47 -7.49 -8.44 -0.18
N THR A 48 -6.99 -8.99 -1.29
CA THR A 48 -5.78 -8.52 -1.96
C THR A 48 -5.88 -7.03 -2.29
N MET A 49 -6.92 -6.63 -3.01
CA MET A 49 -7.11 -5.24 -3.41
C MET A 49 -7.31 -4.28 -2.24
N GLN A 50 -8.01 -4.70 -1.20
CA GLN A 50 -8.25 -3.86 -0.02
C GLN A 50 -6.97 -3.60 0.77
N SER A 51 -6.05 -4.57 0.82
CA SER A 51 -4.77 -4.43 1.52
C SER A 51 -3.85 -3.39 0.88
N PHE A 52 -3.95 -3.16 -0.43
CA PHE A 52 -3.09 -2.18 -1.11
C PHE A 52 -3.47 -0.73 -0.84
N ILE A 53 -4.70 -0.45 -0.46
CA ILE A 53 -5.16 0.91 -0.23
C ILE A 53 -4.44 1.57 0.94
N PRO A 54 -4.36 0.94 2.14
CA PRO A 54 -3.56 1.50 3.21
C PRO A 54 -2.07 1.59 2.85
N LEU A 55 -1.55 0.62 2.09
CA LEU A 55 -0.16 0.65 1.61
C LEU A 55 0.11 1.85 0.72
N LEU A 56 -0.75 2.06 -0.27
CA LEU A 56 -0.55 3.11 -1.27
C LEU A 56 -0.77 4.51 -0.68
N LEU A 57 -1.73 4.66 0.22
CA LEU A 57 -2.15 5.98 0.65
C LEU A 57 -1.36 6.47 1.87
N ASP A 58 -1.60 5.90 3.03
CA ASP A 58 -1.10 6.46 4.27
C ASP A 58 -0.80 5.42 5.36
N GLY A 59 -0.83 4.14 5.02
CA GLY A 59 -0.62 3.05 5.98
C GLY A 59 -1.74 2.88 7.00
N ASN A 60 -2.86 3.59 6.84
CA ASN A 60 -3.98 3.49 7.77
C ASN A 60 -4.71 2.16 7.59
N LYS A 61 -4.63 1.33 8.62
CA LYS A 61 -5.18 -0.03 8.68
C LYS A 61 -6.53 -0.14 9.39
N SER A 62 -7.24 0.98 9.54
CA SER A 62 -8.58 0.94 10.16
C SER A 62 -9.55 0.09 9.33
N PRO A 63 -10.55 -0.53 9.98
CA PRO A 63 -11.52 -1.40 9.28
C PRO A 63 -12.21 -0.70 8.11
N GLU A 64 -12.48 0.59 8.21
CA GLU A 64 -13.12 1.39 7.17
C GLU A 64 -12.25 1.52 5.91
N ARG A 65 -10.92 1.47 6.09
CA ARG A 65 -9.97 1.46 4.97
C ARG A 65 -9.89 0.11 4.30
N LEU A 66 -10.02 -0.96 5.05
CA LEU A 66 -9.95 -2.34 4.56
C LEU A 66 -11.26 -2.78 3.90
N ASP A 67 -12.40 -2.30 4.39
CA ASP A 67 -13.72 -2.67 3.89
C ASP A 67 -14.59 -1.44 3.61
N PRO A 68 -14.80 -1.08 2.32
CA PRO A 68 -15.65 0.06 1.96
C PRO A 68 -17.12 -0.11 2.36
N PHE A 69 -17.58 -1.33 2.62
CA PHE A 69 -18.96 -1.60 3.04
C PHE A 69 -19.14 -1.56 4.56
N ASN A 70 -18.05 -1.26 5.29
CA ASN A 70 -18.03 -1.11 6.75
C ASN A 70 -18.62 -2.33 7.49
N THR A 71 -18.38 -3.50 6.98
CA THR A 71 -18.74 -4.75 7.63
C THR A 71 -17.70 -5.03 8.72
N ARG A 72 -17.75 -4.48 9.86
CA ARG A 72 -16.81 -4.56 11.01
C ARG A 72 -16.06 -5.90 11.22
N ALA A 73 -16.30 -6.85 10.34
CA ALA A 73 -15.76 -8.21 10.36
C ALA A 73 -14.31 -8.33 9.85
N ARG A 74 -13.72 -7.30 9.24
CA ARG A 74 -12.40 -7.38 8.62
C ARG A 74 -11.38 -6.59 9.41
N LYS A 75 -10.66 -7.28 10.29
CA LYS A 75 -9.50 -6.73 10.98
C LYS A 75 -8.24 -7.17 10.26
N ILE A 76 -7.27 -6.27 10.12
CA ILE A 76 -5.98 -6.62 9.51
C ILE A 76 -5.24 -7.70 10.31
N GLU A 77 -5.48 -7.77 11.61
CA GLU A 77 -4.95 -8.79 12.51
C GLU A 77 -5.33 -10.20 12.06
N ASP A 78 -6.59 -10.39 11.65
CA ASP A 78 -7.09 -11.68 11.18
C ASP A 78 -6.38 -12.14 9.89
N TYR A 79 -6.01 -11.18 9.03
CA TYR A 79 -5.24 -11.49 7.81
C TYR A 79 -3.79 -11.85 8.08
N ILE A 80 -3.24 -11.41 9.22
CA ILE A 80 -1.86 -11.70 9.62
C ILE A 80 -1.79 -13.01 10.40
N LEU A 81 -2.68 -13.22 11.38
CA LEU A 81 -2.66 -14.38 12.26
C LEU A 81 -3.37 -15.60 11.69
N GLY A 82 -4.30 -15.41 10.73
CA GLY A 82 -5.14 -16.47 10.21
C GLY A 82 -6.49 -16.60 10.93
N TYR A 83 -7.27 -17.58 10.51
CA TYR A 83 -8.63 -17.84 11.01
C TYR A 83 -8.78 -19.30 11.46
N GLY A 84 -9.73 -19.54 12.38
CA GLY A 84 -10.11 -20.89 12.80
C GLY A 84 -9.07 -21.56 13.68
N ASP A 85 -8.82 -22.84 13.43
CA ASP A 85 -7.95 -23.68 14.26
C ASP A 85 -6.45 -23.43 14.00
N ASP A 86 -6.10 -22.80 12.87
CA ASP A 86 -4.72 -22.51 12.45
C ASP A 86 -4.25 -21.09 12.83
N ILE A 87 -4.90 -20.45 13.81
CA ILE A 87 -4.51 -19.11 14.27
C ILE A 87 -3.12 -19.17 14.89
N LYS A 88 -2.20 -18.39 14.32
CA LYS A 88 -0.84 -18.23 14.85
C LYS A 88 -0.86 -17.32 16.09
N ASP A 89 -0.02 -17.61 17.08
CA ASP A 89 0.14 -16.74 18.25
C ASP A 89 0.80 -15.42 17.91
N GLU A 90 1.70 -15.45 16.93
CA GLU A 90 2.42 -14.30 16.40
C GLU A 90 2.79 -14.52 14.94
N ASN A 91 2.69 -13.48 14.13
CA ASN A 91 3.11 -13.51 12.74
C ASN A 91 3.56 -12.14 12.24
N THR A 92 4.47 -12.14 11.27
CA THR A 92 4.94 -10.95 10.57
C THR A 92 4.62 -11.09 9.09
N SER A 93 4.00 -10.05 8.53
CA SER A 93 3.62 -9.98 7.12
C SER A 93 4.18 -8.73 6.48
N TYR A 94 4.39 -8.78 5.18
CA TYR A 94 4.78 -7.64 4.37
C TYR A 94 3.84 -7.44 3.19
N LEU A 95 3.57 -6.17 2.91
CA LEU A 95 2.88 -5.72 1.71
C LEU A 95 3.79 -4.68 1.05
N TYR A 96 3.95 -4.74 -0.26
CA TYR A 96 4.78 -3.77 -0.95
C TYR A 96 4.27 -3.47 -2.36
N MET A 97 4.70 -2.33 -2.87
CA MET A 97 4.35 -1.84 -4.19
C MET A 97 5.60 -1.28 -4.86
N GLU A 98 5.95 -1.84 -6.01
CA GLU A 98 7.08 -1.41 -6.83
C GLU A 98 6.61 -0.48 -7.94
N PHE A 99 7.30 0.62 -8.09
CA PHE A 99 7.11 1.61 -9.15
C PHE A 99 8.33 1.66 -10.06
N CYS A 100 8.10 2.09 -11.29
CA CYS A 100 9.16 2.34 -12.27
C CYS A 100 8.84 3.59 -13.07
N LYS A 101 9.86 4.39 -13.36
CA LYS A 101 9.81 5.45 -14.38
C LYS A 101 10.19 4.85 -15.73
N LYS A 102 9.29 4.92 -16.71
CA LYS A 102 9.48 4.26 -18.02
C LYS A 102 10.76 4.69 -18.73
N GLN A 103 11.07 6.00 -18.72
CA GLN A 103 12.22 6.54 -19.42
C GLN A 103 13.55 6.20 -18.77
N THR A 104 13.67 6.47 -17.47
CA THR A 104 14.94 6.34 -16.76
C THR A 104 15.20 4.92 -16.24
N LYS A 105 14.20 4.05 -16.26
CA LYS A 105 14.24 2.71 -15.66
C LYS A 105 14.63 2.74 -14.18
N GLN A 106 14.32 3.84 -13.50
CA GLN A 106 14.46 3.94 -12.06
C GLN A 106 13.36 3.17 -11.36
N TYR A 107 13.74 2.39 -10.37
CA TYR A 107 12.81 1.64 -9.54
C TYR A 107 12.74 2.22 -8.14
N LEU A 108 11.56 2.19 -7.57
CA LEU A 108 11.28 2.59 -6.20
C LEU A 108 10.24 1.63 -5.63
N THR A 109 10.44 1.19 -4.40
CA THR A 109 9.48 0.33 -3.70
C THR A 109 9.07 0.98 -2.39
N ILE A 110 7.78 1.11 -2.16
CA ILE A 110 7.19 1.40 -0.86
C ILE A 110 6.58 0.13 -0.29
N GLY A 111 6.52 0.04 1.03
CA GLY A 111 5.88 -1.09 1.66
C GLY A 111 5.61 -0.88 3.14
N MET A 112 4.93 -1.84 3.71
CA MET A 112 4.67 -1.90 5.14
C MET A 112 4.99 -3.31 5.66
N GLY A 113 5.54 -3.36 6.85
CA GLY A 113 5.62 -4.55 7.67
C GLY A 113 4.59 -4.46 8.79
N LEU A 114 3.94 -5.56 9.04
CA LEU A 114 2.88 -5.71 10.02
C LEU A 114 3.19 -6.92 10.88
N ARG A 115 3.30 -6.72 12.18
CA ARG A 115 3.47 -7.82 13.14
C ARG A 115 2.27 -7.85 14.05
N ALA A 116 1.52 -8.94 13.99
CA ALA A 116 0.42 -9.20 14.89
C ALA A 116 0.83 -10.21 15.95
N LYS A 117 0.37 -9.99 17.18
CA LYS A 117 0.46 -10.92 18.27
C LYS A 117 -0.91 -11.06 18.91
N LYS A 118 -1.35 -12.30 19.11
CA LYS A 118 -2.66 -12.61 19.70
C LYS A 118 -2.89 -11.79 20.98
N ASN A 119 -4.00 -11.07 21.03
CA ASN A 119 -4.40 -10.18 22.14
C ASN A 119 -3.52 -8.93 22.37
N ASN A 120 -2.52 -8.65 21.53
CA ASN A 120 -1.64 -7.49 21.68
C ASN A 120 -1.72 -6.49 20.49
N GLY A 121 -2.64 -6.73 19.55
CA GLY A 121 -2.82 -5.85 18.39
C GLY A 121 -1.73 -6.00 17.32
N VAL A 122 -1.63 -4.98 16.47
CA VAL A 122 -0.77 -4.99 15.29
C VAL A 122 0.23 -3.85 15.34
N THR A 123 1.51 -4.21 15.37
CA THR A 123 2.62 -3.26 15.20
C THR A 123 2.83 -2.99 13.71
N PHE A 124 3.06 -1.73 13.37
CA PHE A 124 3.27 -1.25 12.01
C PHE A 124 4.66 -0.63 11.86
N TRP A 125 5.25 -0.78 10.70
CA TRP A 125 6.32 0.07 10.18
C TRP A 125 6.21 0.20 8.68
N GLY A 126 6.52 1.38 8.16
CA GLY A 126 6.61 1.63 6.72
C GLY A 126 8.06 1.56 6.25
N PHE A 127 8.27 1.33 4.95
CA PHE A 127 9.59 1.36 4.36
C PHE A 127 9.59 1.88 2.93
N LEU A 128 10.74 2.40 2.53
CA LEU A 128 11.07 2.82 1.18
C LEU A 128 12.40 2.19 0.78
N ILE A 129 12.49 1.70 -0.46
CA ILE A 129 13.72 1.33 -1.15
C ILE A 129 13.80 2.20 -2.40
N ASN A 130 14.80 3.06 -2.52
CA ASN A 130 14.92 4.03 -3.60
C ASN A 130 16.29 4.03 -4.31
N ASP A 131 17.12 3.02 -4.04
CA ASP A 131 18.42 2.83 -4.66
C ASP A 131 18.38 1.91 -5.90
N GLY A 132 17.19 1.57 -6.35
CA GLY A 132 16.97 0.73 -7.52
C GLY A 132 16.93 -0.77 -7.24
N ARG A 133 17.24 -1.23 -6.01
CA ARG A 133 17.07 -2.64 -5.63
C ARG A 133 15.60 -3.04 -5.70
N ARG A 134 15.36 -4.27 -6.16
CA ARG A 134 14.02 -4.80 -6.41
C ARG A 134 13.74 -6.01 -5.54
N ILE A 135 12.57 -6.04 -4.91
CA ILE A 135 12.13 -7.20 -4.13
C ILE A 135 11.91 -8.39 -5.08
N GLY A 136 12.41 -9.55 -4.66
CA GLY A 136 12.37 -10.79 -5.44
C GLY A 136 13.52 -10.95 -6.45
N LYS A 137 14.43 -9.96 -6.56
CA LYS A 137 15.65 -10.06 -7.40
C LYS A 137 16.92 -9.93 -6.58
N ASP A 138 17.18 -8.74 -6.10
CA ASP A 138 18.38 -8.32 -5.37
C ASP A 138 18.10 -7.86 -3.94
N PHE A 139 16.83 -7.87 -3.56
CA PHE A 139 16.36 -7.60 -2.21
C PHE A 139 15.26 -8.58 -1.80
N TYR A 140 15.33 -9.12 -0.58
CA TYR A 140 14.34 -10.06 -0.06
C TYR A 140 13.87 -9.62 1.33
N LEU A 141 12.54 -9.69 1.56
CA LEU A 141 11.89 -9.35 2.83
C LEU A 141 11.93 -10.48 3.85
N TYR A 142 12.66 -11.54 3.57
CA TYR A 142 12.80 -12.72 4.42
C TYR A 142 14.22 -13.26 4.44
N LYS A 143 14.47 -14.13 5.39
CA LYS A 143 15.64 -15.04 5.43
C LYS A 143 15.15 -16.41 4.96
N ASP A 144 15.87 -17.00 4.04
CA ASP A 144 15.63 -18.38 3.61
C ASP A 144 16.63 -19.32 4.31
N ILE A 145 16.12 -20.02 5.30
CA ILE A 145 16.87 -21.03 6.07
C ILE A 145 16.16 -22.38 6.02
N GLY A 146 15.59 -22.73 4.86
CA GLY A 146 14.72 -23.88 4.66
C GLY A 146 13.22 -23.49 4.71
N ASN A 147 12.89 -22.43 5.43
CA ASN A 147 11.59 -21.74 5.40
C ASN A 147 11.82 -20.25 5.23
N LYS A 148 10.90 -19.57 4.56
CA LYS A 148 10.91 -18.11 4.40
C LYS A 148 10.47 -17.45 5.71
N ILE A 149 11.45 -16.95 6.47
CA ILE A 149 11.18 -16.23 7.72
C ILE A 149 11.19 -14.74 7.45
N PRO A 150 10.05 -14.03 7.57
CA PRO A 150 9.99 -12.59 7.37
C PRO A 150 11.00 -11.85 8.24
N LEU A 151 11.62 -10.80 7.68
CA LEU A 151 12.54 -9.95 8.44
C LEU A 151 11.81 -9.27 9.59
N THR A 152 12.49 -9.13 10.71
CA THR A 152 12.08 -8.17 11.74
C THR A 152 12.32 -6.74 11.24
N LYS A 153 11.67 -5.75 11.88
CA LYS A 153 11.90 -4.33 11.56
C LYS A 153 13.39 -3.93 11.61
N ALA A 154 14.13 -4.40 12.63
CA ALA A 154 15.54 -4.11 12.78
C ALA A 154 16.38 -4.72 11.64
N GLU A 155 16.13 -5.96 11.28
CA GLU A 155 16.79 -6.63 10.15
C GLU A 155 16.48 -5.94 8.83
N LEU A 156 15.22 -5.52 8.60
CA LEU A 156 14.83 -4.76 7.43
C LEU A 156 15.59 -3.43 7.35
N LYS A 157 15.62 -2.67 8.46
CA LYS A 157 16.35 -1.40 8.53
C LYS A 157 17.83 -1.57 8.20
N ASN A 158 18.47 -2.59 8.77
CA ASN A 158 19.87 -2.89 8.48
C ASN A 158 20.08 -3.30 7.02
N ARG A 159 19.16 -4.08 6.42
CA ARG A 159 19.25 -4.52 5.04
C ARG A 159 19.02 -3.38 4.04
N ILE A 160 18.11 -2.47 4.32
CA ILE A 160 17.88 -1.27 3.52
C ILE A 160 19.12 -0.37 3.59
N GLY A 161 19.67 -0.12 4.78
CA GLY A 161 20.82 0.74 4.97
C GLY A 161 20.57 2.16 4.45
N GLU A 162 21.52 2.69 3.68
CA GLU A 162 21.43 4.01 3.04
C GLU A 162 20.55 4.02 1.76
N GLY A 163 20.15 2.86 1.27
CA GLY A 163 19.34 2.72 0.05
C GLY A 163 17.85 2.96 0.22
N GLY A 164 17.45 3.58 1.34
CA GLY A 164 16.06 3.91 1.63
C GLY A 164 15.85 4.28 3.09
N GLN A 165 14.64 4.05 3.59
CA GLN A 165 14.30 4.37 4.98
C GLN A 165 13.22 3.45 5.55
N VAL A 166 13.17 3.36 6.88
CA VAL A 166 12.11 2.70 7.64
C VAL A 166 11.53 3.70 8.62
N VAL A 167 10.20 3.80 8.65
CA VAL A 167 9.44 4.73 9.48
C VAL A 167 8.48 3.98 10.41
N ASP A 168 8.12 4.60 11.53
CA ASP A 168 7.40 3.94 12.61
C ASP A 168 5.92 4.30 12.68
N THR A 169 5.55 5.44 12.12
CA THR A 169 4.20 5.97 12.22
C THR A 169 3.54 6.09 10.84
N THR A 170 2.22 6.05 10.83
CA THR A 170 1.44 6.25 9.60
C THR A 170 1.60 7.66 9.04
N ASN A 171 1.82 8.68 9.89
CA ASN A 171 2.10 10.03 9.43
C ASN A 171 3.44 10.13 8.71
N GLU A 172 4.51 9.55 9.27
CA GLU A 172 5.82 9.48 8.59
C GLU A 172 5.71 8.71 7.29
N TYR A 173 4.93 7.62 7.27
CA TYR A 173 4.68 6.86 6.06
C TYR A 173 3.95 7.68 4.99
N ALA A 174 2.88 8.38 5.36
CA ALA A 174 2.15 9.26 4.45
C ALA A 174 3.05 10.36 3.87
N MET A 175 3.88 11.00 4.70
CA MET A 175 4.87 11.98 4.24
C MET A 175 5.88 11.36 3.28
N MET A 176 6.39 10.18 3.61
CA MET A 176 7.34 9.44 2.76
C MET A 176 6.73 9.11 1.40
N VAL A 177 5.49 8.62 1.36
CA VAL A 177 4.78 8.31 0.12
C VAL A 177 4.50 9.57 -0.68
N ASN A 178 4.02 10.64 -0.03
CA ASN A 178 3.80 11.92 -0.70
C ASN A 178 5.09 12.45 -1.35
N ASN A 179 6.16 12.54 -0.59
CA ASN A 179 7.42 13.13 -1.05
C ASN A 179 8.08 12.36 -2.20
N ASN A 180 7.86 11.05 -2.30
CA ASN A 180 8.53 10.21 -3.30
C ASN A 180 7.64 9.87 -4.51
N ILE A 181 6.32 9.95 -4.39
CA ILE A 181 5.40 9.47 -5.43
C ILE A 181 4.41 10.56 -5.88
N PHE A 182 3.70 11.21 -4.98
CA PHE A 182 2.61 12.13 -5.33
C PHE A 182 3.08 13.58 -5.49
N GLY A 183 3.93 14.08 -4.59
CA GLY A 183 4.53 15.42 -4.72
C GLY A 183 3.62 16.59 -4.35
N PHE A 184 2.61 16.39 -3.50
CA PHE A 184 1.82 17.49 -2.94
C PHE A 184 2.70 18.38 -2.06
N GLU A 185 2.45 19.68 -2.06
CA GLU A 185 3.25 20.66 -1.32
C GLU A 185 3.22 20.46 0.20
N SER A 186 2.11 19.96 0.72
CA SER A 186 1.94 19.69 2.14
C SER A 186 1.31 18.32 2.42
N LEU A 187 1.55 17.82 3.64
CA LEU A 187 0.87 16.62 4.12
C LEU A 187 -0.66 16.83 4.21
N ALA A 188 -1.10 18.04 4.52
CA ALA A 188 -2.51 18.37 4.61
C ALA A 188 -3.21 18.22 3.24
N GLU A 189 -2.63 18.73 2.17
CA GLU A 189 -3.15 18.56 0.81
C GLU A 189 -3.17 17.09 0.39
N TYR A 190 -2.12 16.35 0.70
CA TYR A 190 -2.10 14.91 0.45
C TYR A 190 -3.20 14.18 1.22
N GLN A 191 -3.45 14.52 2.46
CA GLN A 191 -4.52 13.93 3.27
C GLN A 191 -5.93 14.28 2.72
N GLU A 192 -6.15 15.49 2.23
CA GLU A 192 -7.41 15.85 1.57
C GLU A 192 -7.60 15.06 0.26
N PHE A 193 -6.55 14.88 -0.52
CA PHE A 193 -6.60 14.01 -1.70
C PHE A 193 -6.94 12.56 -1.35
N ILE A 194 -6.33 12.00 -0.30
CA ILE A 194 -6.67 10.65 0.19
C ILE A 194 -8.15 10.56 0.59
N LYS A 195 -8.65 11.54 1.34
CA LYS A 195 -10.03 11.60 1.77
C LYS A 195 -10.99 11.54 0.58
N LEU A 196 -10.70 12.33 -0.45
CA LEU A 196 -11.44 12.32 -1.69
C LEU A 196 -11.46 10.94 -2.37
N LEU A 197 -10.29 10.31 -2.52
CA LEU A 197 -10.20 8.98 -3.13
C LEU A 197 -11.03 7.94 -2.36
N ILE A 198 -11.09 8.06 -1.04
CA ILE A 198 -11.89 7.16 -0.21
C ILE A 198 -13.39 7.42 -0.40
N GLU A 199 -13.80 8.67 -0.48
CA GLU A 199 -15.19 9.05 -0.73
C GLU A 199 -15.68 8.53 -2.08
N ILE A 200 -14.88 8.67 -3.13
CA ILE A 200 -15.20 8.15 -4.47
C ILE A 200 -15.30 6.62 -4.46
N ARG A 201 -14.42 5.95 -3.72
CA ARG A 201 -14.41 4.48 -3.62
C ARG A 201 -15.61 3.93 -2.86
N THR A 202 -16.12 4.68 -1.91
CA THR A 202 -17.25 4.28 -1.06
C THR A 202 -18.49 5.07 -1.48
N PRO A 203 -19.17 4.73 -2.58
CA PRO A 203 -20.41 5.39 -2.92
C PRO A 203 -21.41 5.08 -1.80
N LYS A 204 -21.52 6.00 -0.85
CA LYS A 204 -22.66 6.02 0.04
C LYS A 204 -23.85 6.31 -0.85
N LEU A 205 -24.59 5.28 -1.19
CA LEU A 205 -25.95 5.38 -1.73
C LEU A 205 -26.87 5.95 -0.64
N SER A 206 -26.52 7.13 -0.12
CA SER A 206 -27.49 7.95 0.59
C SER A 206 -28.36 8.59 -0.47
N LYS A 207 -29.67 8.44 -0.33
CA LYS A 207 -30.67 8.99 -1.24
C LYS A 207 -30.56 10.52 -1.48
N ASP A 208 -29.67 11.20 -0.75
CA ASP A 208 -29.52 12.65 -0.72
C ASP A 208 -28.15 13.21 -1.12
N GLY A 209 -27.18 12.42 -1.61
CA GLY A 209 -25.80 12.88 -1.56
C GLY A 209 -24.90 12.80 -2.79
N PHE A 210 -25.28 12.18 -3.88
CA PHE A 210 -24.41 12.16 -5.06
C PHE A 210 -24.73 13.32 -6.00
N LYS A 211 -24.10 14.48 -5.78
CA LYS A 211 -24.12 15.57 -6.75
C LYS A 211 -22.89 15.46 -7.65
N PRO A 212 -23.05 15.25 -8.96
CA PRO A 212 -21.92 15.24 -9.92
C PRO A 212 -21.05 16.50 -9.87
N SER A 213 -21.65 17.64 -9.46
CA SER A 213 -20.95 18.92 -9.28
C SER A 213 -19.83 18.88 -8.24
N ILE A 214 -19.95 18.05 -7.20
CA ILE A 214 -18.91 17.93 -6.16
C ILE A 214 -17.64 17.30 -6.74
N ILE A 215 -17.77 16.30 -7.60
CA ILE A 215 -16.62 15.67 -8.25
C ILE A 215 -15.90 16.67 -9.18
N THR A 216 -16.66 17.45 -9.92
CA THR A 216 -16.11 18.48 -10.83
C THR A 216 -15.41 19.58 -10.04
N GLU A 217 -15.98 20.03 -8.93
CA GLU A 217 -15.42 21.06 -8.05
C GLU A 217 -14.11 20.58 -7.38
N ILE A 218 -14.08 19.33 -6.92
CA ILE A 218 -12.92 18.73 -6.28
C ILE A 218 -11.80 18.48 -7.31
N MET A 219 -12.13 18.01 -8.51
CA MET A 219 -11.14 17.81 -9.57
C MET A 219 -10.59 19.15 -10.09
N SER A 220 -11.39 20.21 -10.15
CA SER A 220 -10.90 21.53 -10.54
C SER A 220 -10.04 22.19 -9.47
N ASN A 221 -10.30 21.92 -8.18
CA ASN A 221 -9.49 22.45 -7.07
C ASN A 221 -8.22 21.64 -6.81
N SER A 222 -8.14 20.39 -7.33
CA SER A 222 -6.95 19.51 -7.20
C SER A 222 -5.95 19.65 -8.34
N VAL A 223 -6.23 20.47 -9.35
CA VAL A 223 -5.28 20.86 -10.39
C VAL A 223 -4.61 22.13 -9.88
N PRO A 224 -3.27 22.16 -9.66
CA PRO A 224 -2.59 23.40 -9.34
C PRO A 224 -2.93 24.44 -10.41
N SER A 225 -3.50 25.57 -9.99
CA SER A 225 -3.69 26.71 -10.87
C SER A 225 -2.30 27.17 -11.30
N ASP A 226 -2.00 27.04 -12.60
CA ASP A 226 -0.83 27.62 -13.21
C ASP A 226 -0.75 29.10 -12.85
N SER A 227 0.20 29.47 -12.01
CA SER A 227 0.64 30.85 -11.78
C SER A 227 2.06 31.04 -12.26
#